data_832d8aa823d8de363c4343a15e069793
#
_entry.id   832d8aa823d8de363c4343a15e069793
#
_cell.length_a   1.000
_cell.length_b   1.000
_cell.length_c   1.000
_cell.angle_alpha   90.00
_cell.angle_beta   90.00
_cell.angle_gamma   90.00
#
_symmetry.space_group_name_H-M   'P 1'
#
loop_
_entity.id
_entity.type
_entity.pdbx_description
1 polymer ?
#
loop_
_entity_poly.entity_id
_entity_poly.type
_entity_poly.pdbx_seq_one_letter_code
_entity_poly.pdbx_strand_id
1 'polypeptide(L)'
;MKLRQVAQAPWVTFFKPVGVPMNALEGVTLGFEEVEAIRLKDIEDFHQEECAREMGISRGTFHQILKSARKKVADAILNGKSIRVEGGEVAFPGARFRCRQDGYEWSLPPGPLPGATSVTCPTCSGRDVLPVFAGSPRRGGRGGRGGRGGRGAGRRGVGAQAPPDGAPGGRRRRRAEGGVV
;
A
#
# COMPACT_ATOMS: atom_id res chain seq x y z
N MET A 1 1.93 -27.86 -6.91
CA MET A 1 1.22 -26.58 -6.69
C MET A 1 2.10 -25.45 -7.19
N LYS A 2 1.58 -24.48 -7.95
CA LYS A 2 2.43 -23.42 -8.54
C LYS A 2 2.60 -22.31 -7.51
N LEU A 3 3.86 -22.02 -7.12
CA LEU A 3 4.18 -20.92 -6.22
C LEU A 3 3.84 -19.56 -6.87
N ARG A 4 3.29 -18.65 -6.09
CA ARG A 4 2.98 -17.29 -6.51
C ARG A 4 4.25 -16.45 -6.50
N GLN A 5 4.47 -15.65 -7.53
CA GLN A 5 5.63 -14.76 -7.58
C GLN A 5 5.38 -13.55 -6.69
N VAL A 6 6.34 -13.23 -5.83
CA VAL A 6 6.38 -12.05 -4.98
C VAL A 6 7.70 -11.34 -5.25
N ALA A 7 7.64 -10.16 -5.84
CA ALA A 7 8.84 -9.44 -6.25
C ALA A 7 9.57 -8.82 -5.05
N GLN A 8 8.83 -8.47 -4.01
CA GLN A 8 9.38 -7.74 -2.87
C GLN A 8 8.76 -8.20 -1.53
N ALA A 9 9.59 -8.61 -0.60
CA ALA A 9 9.14 -8.82 0.78
C ALA A 9 9.08 -7.48 1.54
N PRO A 10 8.08 -7.27 2.41
CA PRO A 10 8.05 -6.09 3.24
C PRO A 10 9.20 -6.13 4.27
N TRP A 11 9.79 -4.98 4.48
CA TRP A 11 10.85 -4.78 5.46
C TRP A 11 10.39 -4.96 6.92
N VAL A 12 9.15 -4.51 7.23
CA VAL A 12 8.51 -4.68 8.53
C VAL A 12 7.35 -5.67 8.35
N THR A 13 7.35 -6.69 9.17
CA THR A 13 6.34 -7.76 9.10
C THR A 13 5.34 -7.72 10.26
N PHE A 14 5.46 -6.72 11.14
CA PHE A 14 4.55 -6.56 12.26
C PHE A 14 4.20 -5.10 12.52
N PHE A 15 2.90 -4.80 12.51
CA PHE A 15 2.34 -3.48 12.79
C PHE A 15 1.35 -3.60 13.93
N LYS A 16 1.38 -2.65 14.86
CA LYS A 16 0.39 -2.64 15.97
C LYS A 16 -0.03 -1.21 16.31
N PRO A 17 -1.24 -1.03 16.85
CA PRO A 17 -1.67 0.23 17.43
C PRO A 17 -0.74 0.68 18.56
N VAL A 18 -0.44 1.96 18.61
CA VAL A 18 0.36 2.56 19.69
C VAL A 18 -0.46 2.57 20.99
N GLY A 19 0.22 2.27 22.10
CA GLY A 19 -0.39 2.30 23.44
C GLY A 19 -1.19 1.05 23.82
N VAL A 20 -1.42 0.11 22.93
CA VAL A 20 -2.14 -1.13 23.24
C VAL A 20 -1.14 -2.25 23.57
N PRO A 21 -1.24 -2.90 24.76
CA PRO A 21 -0.36 -4.02 25.12
C PRO A 21 -0.66 -5.26 24.30
N MET A 22 0.37 -6.08 24.05
CA MET A 22 0.29 -7.25 23.15
C MET A 22 -0.76 -8.28 23.58
N ASN A 23 -0.94 -8.46 24.87
CA ASN A 23 -1.91 -9.41 25.45
C ASN A 23 -3.38 -8.99 25.27
N ALA A 24 -3.62 -7.73 24.92
CA ALA A 24 -4.96 -7.17 24.65
C ALA A 24 -5.24 -6.99 23.15
N LEU A 25 -4.28 -7.37 22.28
CA LEU A 25 -4.41 -7.17 20.84
C LEU A 25 -4.90 -8.44 20.13
N GLU A 26 -6.03 -8.32 19.47
CA GLU A 26 -6.34 -9.21 18.35
C GLU A 26 -5.43 -8.92 17.17
N GLY A 27 -5.22 -9.91 16.30
CA GLY A 27 -4.37 -9.76 15.13
C GLY A 27 -4.99 -10.33 13.88
N VAL A 28 -4.60 -9.77 12.73
CA VAL A 28 -4.86 -10.34 11.42
C VAL A 28 -3.54 -10.75 10.78
N THR A 29 -3.56 -11.85 10.04
CA THR A 29 -2.39 -12.31 9.28
C THR A 29 -2.60 -12.04 7.80
N LEU A 30 -1.65 -11.31 7.19
CA LEU A 30 -1.54 -11.11 5.75
C LEU A 30 -0.49 -12.08 5.20
N GLY A 31 -0.82 -12.83 4.16
CA GLY A 31 0.16 -13.58 3.39
C GLY A 31 1.05 -12.65 2.55
N PHE A 32 2.27 -13.09 2.22
CA PHE A 32 3.15 -12.30 1.35
C PHE A 32 2.52 -12.03 -0.02
N GLU A 33 1.74 -12.96 -0.55
CA GLU A 33 0.98 -12.76 -1.80
C GLU A 33 -0.10 -11.69 -1.68
N GLU A 34 -0.70 -11.53 -0.49
CA GLU A 34 -1.70 -10.49 -0.23
C GLU A 34 -1.05 -9.11 -0.20
N VAL A 35 0.13 -9.01 0.42
CA VAL A 35 0.92 -7.76 0.44
C VAL A 35 1.39 -7.39 -0.95
N GLU A 36 1.86 -8.37 -1.74
CA GLU A 36 2.28 -8.13 -3.13
C GLU A 36 1.12 -7.68 -4.00
N ALA A 37 -0.07 -8.25 -3.81
CA ALA A 37 -1.26 -7.83 -4.55
C ALA A 37 -1.64 -6.37 -4.24
N ILE A 38 -1.55 -5.95 -2.97
CA ILE A 38 -1.74 -4.54 -2.58
C ILE A 38 -0.67 -3.67 -3.23
N ARG A 39 0.61 -4.06 -3.16
CA ARG A 39 1.71 -3.30 -3.74
C ARG A 39 1.52 -3.06 -5.23
N LEU A 40 1.26 -4.12 -5.99
CA LEU A 40 1.09 -4.02 -7.44
C LEU A 40 -0.13 -3.17 -7.83
N LYS A 41 -1.24 -3.30 -7.10
CA LYS A 41 -2.47 -2.60 -7.45
C LYS A 41 -2.54 -1.19 -6.87
N ASP A 42 -2.18 -0.99 -5.62
CA ASP A 42 -2.49 0.22 -4.88
C ASP A 42 -1.30 1.20 -4.79
N ILE A 43 -0.06 0.69 -4.96
CA ILE A 43 1.16 1.52 -4.96
C ILE A 43 1.66 1.73 -6.39
N GLU A 44 1.77 0.64 -7.19
CA GLU A 44 2.27 0.72 -8.58
C GLU A 44 1.17 1.04 -9.60
N ASP A 45 -0.10 1.01 -9.18
CA ASP A 45 -1.31 1.28 -9.99
C ASP A 45 -1.42 0.44 -11.27
N PHE A 46 -0.92 -0.79 -11.25
CA PHE A 46 -1.01 -1.70 -12.38
C PHE A 46 -2.45 -2.14 -12.64
N HIS A 47 -2.78 -2.45 -13.90
CA HIS A 47 -4.04 -3.11 -14.21
C HIS A 47 -4.08 -4.54 -13.66
N GLN A 48 -5.28 -5.06 -13.35
CA GLN A 48 -5.42 -6.39 -12.71
C GLN A 48 -4.81 -7.52 -13.53
N GLU A 49 -4.83 -7.41 -14.85
CA GLU A 49 -4.22 -8.36 -15.78
C GLU A 49 -2.69 -8.33 -15.68
N GLU A 50 -2.11 -7.13 -15.52
CA GLU A 50 -0.67 -6.95 -15.33
C GLU A 50 -0.24 -7.50 -13.98
N CYS A 51 -0.99 -7.17 -12.90
CA CYS A 51 -0.71 -7.71 -11.56
C CYS A 51 -0.75 -9.25 -11.55
N ALA A 52 -1.76 -9.85 -12.17
CA ALA A 52 -1.90 -11.30 -12.25
C ALA A 52 -0.74 -11.95 -13.00
N ARG A 53 -0.28 -11.33 -14.09
CA ARG A 53 0.87 -11.78 -14.86
C ARG A 53 2.17 -11.70 -14.05
N GLU A 54 2.42 -10.59 -13.35
CA GLU A 54 3.59 -10.43 -12.48
C GLU A 54 3.62 -11.49 -11.37
N MET A 55 2.47 -11.80 -10.78
CA MET A 55 2.36 -12.84 -9.75
C MET A 55 2.29 -14.27 -10.31
N GLY A 56 2.24 -14.47 -11.62
CA GLY A 56 2.16 -15.77 -12.28
C GLY A 56 0.86 -16.53 -12.02
N ILE A 57 -0.25 -15.82 -11.78
CA ILE A 57 -1.58 -16.35 -11.44
C ILE A 57 -2.66 -15.88 -12.43
N SER A 58 -3.87 -16.43 -12.31
CA SER A 58 -5.01 -15.95 -13.08
C SER A 58 -5.54 -14.63 -12.54
N ARG A 59 -6.18 -13.80 -13.40
CA ARG A 59 -6.86 -12.57 -12.98
C ARG A 59 -7.90 -12.82 -11.87
N GLY A 60 -8.67 -13.91 -11.98
CA GLY A 60 -9.66 -14.26 -10.96
C GLY A 60 -9.02 -14.56 -9.61
N THR A 61 -7.90 -15.31 -9.60
CA THR A 61 -7.12 -15.58 -8.38
C THR A 61 -6.57 -14.29 -7.80
N PHE A 62 -5.99 -13.41 -8.63
CA PHE A 62 -5.51 -12.10 -8.20
C PHE A 62 -6.60 -11.27 -7.53
N HIS A 63 -7.78 -11.20 -8.15
CA HIS A 63 -8.94 -10.49 -7.60
C HIS A 63 -9.33 -10.99 -6.21
N GLN A 64 -9.36 -12.31 -6.00
CA GLN A 64 -9.68 -12.90 -4.68
C GLN A 64 -8.62 -12.58 -3.64
N ILE A 65 -7.33 -12.68 -3.99
CA ILE A 65 -6.22 -12.33 -3.10
C ILE A 65 -6.31 -10.86 -2.69
N LEU A 66 -6.46 -9.95 -3.64
CA LEU A 66 -6.55 -8.51 -3.36
C LEU A 66 -7.77 -8.17 -2.50
N LYS A 67 -8.93 -8.80 -2.78
CA LYS A 67 -10.15 -8.63 -1.99
C LYS A 67 -9.95 -9.07 -0.54
N SER A 68 -9.32 -10.24 -0.32
CA SER A 68 -8.96 -10.75 1.01
C SER A 68 -8.02 -9.80 1.72
N ALA A 69 -6.94 -9.39 1.07
CA ALA A 69 -5.93 -8.48 1.60
C ALA A 69 -6.55 -7.17 2.09
N ARG A 70 -7.33 -6.51 1.24
CA ARG A 70 -8.00 -5.24 1.57
C ARG A 70 -8.99 -5.39 2.73
N LYS A 71 -9.75 -6.50 2.78
CA LYS A 71 -10.65 -6.79 3.89
C LYS A 71 -9.90 -6.90 5.22
N LYS A 72 -8.79 -7.63 5.25
CA LYS A 72 -7.96 -7.80 6.43
C LYS A 72 -7.34 -6.49 6.91
N VAL A 73 -6.82 -5.67 5.99
CA VAL A 73 -6.26 -4.36 6.32
C VAL A 73 -7.34 -3.43 6.87
N ALA A 74 -8.52 -3.38 6.23
CA ALA A 74 -9.64 -2.57 6.68
C ALA A 74 -10.12 -3.02 8.08
N ASP A 75 -10.25 -4.33 8.31
CA ASP A 75 -10.61 -4.89 9.61
C ASP A 75 -9.60 -4.51 10.71
N ALA A 76 -8.32 -4.60 10.40
CA ALA A 76 -7.27 -4.22 11.34
C ALA A 76 -7.33 -2.73 11.71
N ILE A 77 -7.53 -1.85 10.74
CA ILE A 77 -7.60 -0.41 10.96
C ILE A 77 -8.86 -0.04 11.75
N LEU A 78 -10.02 -0.55 11.34
CA LEU A 78 -11.30 -0.19 11.94
C LEU A 78 -11.46 -0.73 13.37
N ASN A 79 -10.90 -1.90 13.65
CA ASN A 79 -11.05 -2.57 14.94
C ASN A 79 -9.77 -2.53 15.80
N GLY A 80 -8.76 -1.73 15.41
CA GLY A 80 -7.54 -1.55 16.19
C GLY A 80 -6.72 -2.83 16.38
N LYS A 81 -6.72 -3.73 15.39
CA LYS A 81 -5.98 -5.00 15.44
C LYS A 81 -4.53 -4.83 15.00
N SER A 82 -3.67 -5.73 15.45
CA SER A 82 -2.33 -5.85 14.88
C SER A 82 -2.38 -6.53 13.52
N ILE A 83 -1.40 -6.19 12.66
CA ILE A 83 -1.18 -6.86 11.37
C ILE A 83 0.15 -7.59 11.44
N ARG A 84 0.14 -8.89 11.14
CA ARG A 84 1.32 -9.70 10.97
C ARG A 84 1.42 -10.14 9.51
N VAL A 85 2.59 -9.95 8.90
CA VAL A 85 2.87 -10.43 7.55
C VAL A 85 3.69 -11.70 7.64
N GLU A 86 3.08 -12.83 7.30
CA GLU A 86 3.74 -14.14 7.38
C GLU A 86 3.02 -15.17 6.51
N GLY A 87 3.74 -16.20 6.08
CA GLY A 87 3.18 -17.33 5.35
C GLY A 87 2.86 -17.04 3.90
N GLY A 88 2.16 -17.97 3.28
CA GLY A 88 1.83 -17.98 1.86
C GLY A 88 2.72 -18.91 1.05
N GLU A 89 2.17 -19.47 -0.03
CA GLU A 89 2.91 -20.30 -1.00
C GLU A 89 3.53 -19.40 -2.06
N VAL A 90 4.64 -18.76 -1.70
CA VAL A 90 5.28 -17.73 -2.53
C VAL A 90 6.69 -18.11 -2.91
N ALA A 91 7.11 -17.69 -4.09
CA ALA A 91 8.48 -17.72 -4.55
C ALA A 91 8.99 -16.28 -4.69
N PHE A 92 10.13 -16.01 -4.11
CA PHE A 92 10.86 -14.76 -4.29
C PHE A 92 11.92 -14.95 -5.36
N PRO A 93 12.11 -13.98 -6.28
CA PRO A 93 13.10 -14.08 -7.36
C PRO A 93 14.56 -14.04 -6.88
N GLY A 94 14.74 -13.95 -5.59
CA GLY A 94 15.98 -13.79 -4.86
C GLY A 94 15.89 -12.60 -3.94
N ALA A 95 16.44 -12.72 -2.76
CA ALA A 95 16.50 -11.62 -1.79
C ALA A 95 17.94 -11.17 -1.63
N ARG A 96 18.20 -9.88 -1.75
CA ARG A 96 19.50 -9.29 -1.40
C ARG A 96 19.44 -8.74 0.02
N PHE A 97 20.51 -8.94 0.74
CA PHE A 97 20.66 -8.45 2.10
C PHE A 97 21.93 -7.65 2.26
N ARG A 98 21.93 -6.72 3.20
CA ARG A 98 23.10 -5.98 3.65
C ARG A 98 23.19 -6.08 5.16
N CYS A 99 24.35 -6.42 5.66
CA CYS A 99 24.67 -6.37 7.08
C CYS A 99 24.92 -4.93 7.51
N ARG A 100 24.35 -4.52 8.65
CA ARG A 100 24.61 -3.19 9.23
C ARG A 100 25.93 -3.10 9.97
N GLN A 101 26.48 -4.23 10.42
CA GLN A 101 27.70 -4.25 11.19
C GLN A 101 28.95 -4.11 10.31
N ASP A 102 29.00 -4.85 9.20
CA ASP A 102 30.20 -4.89 8.33
C ASP A 102 29.94 -4.38 6.91
N GLY A 103 28.69 -4.03 6.58
CA GLY A 103 28.30 -3.54 5.25
C GLY A 103 28.25 -4.61 4.16
N TYR A 104 28.52 -5.87 4.50
CA TYR A 104 28.53 -6.96 3.52
C TYR A 104 27.16 -7.16 2.89
N GLU A 105 27.15 -7.31 1.56
CA GLU A 105 25.93 -7.61 0.79
C GLU A 105 25.99 -9.00 0.20
N TRP A 106 24.90 -9.73 0.29
CA TRP A 106 24.75 -11.05 -0.33
C TRP A 106 23.35 -11.26 -0.88
N SER A 107 23.22 -12.26 -1.73
CA SER A 107 21.93 -12.67 -2.29
C SER A 107 21.60 -14.08 -1.85
N LEU A 108 20.34 -14.31 -1.51
CA LEU A 108 19.79 -15.65 -1.40
C LEU A 108 19.24 -16.08 -2.77
N PRO A 109 19.35 -17.37 -3.10
CA PRO A 109 18.76 -17.88 -4.33
C PRO A 109 17.24 -17.72 -4.33
N PRO A 110 16.59 -17.77 -5.51
CA PRO A 110 15.13 -17.80 -5.58
C PRO A 110 14.56 -18.94 -4.75
N GLY A 111 13.54 -18.64 -3.97
CA GLY A 111 12.93 -19.64 -3.09
C GLY A 111 12.09 -19.01 -1.99
N PRO A 112 11.61 -19.82 -1.03
CA PRO A 112 10.94 -19.30 0.15
C PRO A 112 11.93 -18.45 0.96
N LEU A 113 11.49 -17.28 1.44
CA LEU A 113 12.31 -16.50 2.36
C LEU A 113 12.45 -17.25 3.68
N PRO A 114 13.68 -17.38 4.20
CA PRO A 114 13.87 -17.75 5.59
C PRO A 114 13.14 -16.71 6.44
N GLY A 115 12.51 -17.12 7.55
CA GLY A 115 11.88 -16.18 8.46
C GLY A 115 12.83 -15.01 8.79
N ALA A 116 12.30 -13.81 8.92
CA ALA A 116 13.10 -12.59 9.11
C ALA A 116 14.10 -12.66 10.28
N THR A 117 13.86 -13.58 11.23
CA THR A 117 14.73 -13.83 12.39
C THR A 117 15.85 -14.84 12.12
N SER A 118 15.84 -15.54 10.98
CA SER A 118 16.77 -16.62 10.67
C SER A 118 17.88 -16.21 9.71
N VAL A 119 17.85 -14.98 9.17
CA VAL A 119 18.89 -14.50 8.27
C VAL A 119 20.04 -13.90 9.10
N THR A 120 21.24 -14.46 8.93
CA THR A 120 22.47 -13.97 9.54
C THR A 120 23.46 -13.57 8.47
N CYS A 121 24.32 -12.60 8.79
CA CYS A 121 25.41 -12.23 7.90
C CYS A 121 26.40 -13.39 7.76
N PRO A 122 26.76 -13.83 6.53
CA PRO A 122 27.72 -14.91 6.35
C PRO A 122 29.15 -14.54 6.75
N THR A 123 29.45 -13.24 6.87
CA THR A 123 30.80 -12.76 7.18
C THR A 123 31.01 -12.59 8.70
N CYS A 124 30.09 -11.90 9.39
CA CYS A 124 30.24 -11.61 10.82
C CYS A 124 29.25 -12.37 11.71
N SER A 125 28.38 -13.19 11.13
CA SER A 125 27.28 -13.91 11.84
C SER A 125 26.31 -12.99 12.57
N GLY A 126 26.36 -11.69 12.33
CA GLY A 126 25.47 -10.68 12.90
C GLY A 126 24.05 -10.88 12.41
N ARG A 127 23.08 -10.55 13.26
CA ARG A 127 21.64 -10.63 12.96
C ARG A 127 21.05 -9.29 12.53
N ASP A 128 21.81 -8.22 12.60
CA ASP A 128 21.37 -6.89 12.16
C ASP A 128 21.56 -6.77 10.65
N VAL A 129 20.65 -7.40 9.92
CA VAL A 129 20.67 -7.48 8.46
C VAL A 129 19.44 -6.80 7.88
N LEU A 130 19.63 -6.11 6.77
CA LEU A 130 18.61 -5.39 6.04
C LEU A 130 18.37 -6.04 4.68
N PRO A 131 17.13 -6.26 4.27
CA PRO A 131 16.87 -6.60 2.88
C PRO A 131 17.15 -5.39 1.98
N VAL A 132 17.88 -5.62 0.89
CA VAL A 132 18.15 -4.62 -0.16
C VAL A 132 17.17 -4.89 -1.29
N PHE A 133 16.19 -4.03 -1.43
CA PHE A 133 15.27 -4.12 -2.56
C PHE A 133 15.89 -3.46 -3.78
N ALA A 134 15.96 -4.19 -4.89
CA ALA A 134 16.17 -3.57 -6.18
C ALA A 134 15.01 -2.59 -6.37
N GLY A 135 15.31 -1.29 -6.47
CA GLY A 135 14.28 -0.30 -6.70
C GLY A 135 13.42 -0.75 -7.86
N SER A 136 12.12 -0.69 -7.71
CA SER A 136 11.18 -0.94 -8.82
C SER A 136 11.71 -0.24 -10.05
N PRO A 137 11.77 -0.88 -11.22
CA PRO A 137 12.20 -0.21 -12.42
C PRO A 137 11.32 1.04 -12.56
N ARG A 138 11.94 2.22 -12.44
CA ARG A 138 11.25 3.48 -12.66
C ARG A 138 10.64 3.37 -14.04
N ARG A 139 9.35 3.23 -14.13
CA ARG A 139 8.60 3.37 -15.37
C ARG A 139 9.04 4.70 -15.96
N GLY A 140 9.89 4.65 -16.98
CA GLY A 140 10.21 5.82 -17.78
C GLY A 140 8.89 6.44 -18.19
N GLY A 141 8.64 7.68 -17.75
CA GLY A 141 7.43 8.38 -18.05
C GLY A 141 7.17 8.31 -19.54
N ARG A 142 6.12 7.63 -19.95
CA ARG A 142 5.58 7.77 -21.30
C ARG A 142 5.11 9.19 -21.39
N GLY A 143 5.98 10.03 -21.97
CA GLY A 143 5.66 11.40 -22.33
C GLY A 143 4.32 11.43 -23.05
N GLY A 144 3.39 12.17 -22.48
CA GLY A 144 2.12 12.46 -23.10
C GLY A 144 2.38 13.05 -24.48
N ARG A 145 2.11 12.25 -25.52
CA ARG A 145 2.01 12.77 -26.88
C ARG A 145 0.80 13.68 -26.90
N GLY A 146 1.09 14.98 -26.95
CA GLY A 146 0.13 16.04 -27.16
C GLY A 146 -0.79 15.74 -28.33
N GLY A 147 -2.06 15.67 -28.04
CA GLY A 147 -3.13 15.69 -29.03
C GLY A 147 -3.11 17.04 -29.74
N ARG A 148 -2.65 17.03 -30.98
CA ARG A 148 -2.81 18.14 -31.92
C ARG A 148 -4.27 18.22 -32.35
N GLY A 149 -4.83 19.47 -32.26
CA GLY A 149 -5.61 20.06 -33.31
C GLY A 149 -7.07 19.68 -33.40
N GLY A 150 -7.92 20.53 -32.89
CA GLY A 150 -9.30 20.72 -33.31
C GLY A 150 -9.57 22.20 -33.45
N ARG A 151 -9.35 22.74 -34.64
CA ARG A 151 -9.89 24.04 -35.04
C ARG A 151 -11.38 23.92 -35.20
N GLY A 152 -12.16 24.69 -34.47
CA GLY A 152 -13.58 24.84 -34.63
C GLY A 152 -13.95 26.27 -34.34
N ALA A 153 -14.06 27.06 -35.39
CA ALA A 153 -14.59 28.44 -35.38
C ALA A 153 -16.12 28.39 -35.23
N GLY A 154 -16.67 29.33 -34.49
CA GLY A 154 -18.10 29.56 -34.60
C GLY A 154 -18.77 30.34 -33.48
N ARG A 155 -18.77 31.67 -33.61
CA ARG A 155 -19.88 32.63 -33.42
C ARG A 155 -20.54 32.81 -32.03
N ARG A 156 -20.33 34.03 -31.52
CA ARG A 156 -21.28 35.13 -31.18
C ARG A 156 -22.50 34.77 -30.30
N GLY A 157 -22.65 35.54 -29.24
CA GLY A 157 -23.94 35.77 -28.56
C GLY A 157 -23.77 36.36 -27.17
N VAL A 158 -23.60 37.64 -27.10
CA VAL A 158 -24.20 38.71 -26.27
C VAL A 158 -25.13 38.26 -25.16
N GLY A 159 -24.93 38.82 -23.97
CA GLY A 159 -25.97 38.88 -22.95
C GLY A 159 -25.38 39.05 -21.53
N ALA A 160 -25.07 40.32 -21.22
CA ALA A 160 -24.85 40.77 -19.84
C ALA A 160 -26.16 40.73 -19.07
N GLN A 161 -26.11 40.34 -17.78
CA GLN A 161 -26.84 41.04 -16.74
C GLN A 161 -26.32 40.61 -15.36
N ALA A 162 -25.93 41.61 -14.58
CA ALA A 162 -25.48 41.54 -13.20
C ALA A 162 -26.70 41.53 -12.23
N PRO A 163 -26.47 41.23 -10.96
CA PRO A 163 -27.49 40.99 -9.94
C PRO A 163 -27.97 42.30 -9.29
N PRO A 164 -29.05 42.26 -8.54
CA PRO A 164 -29.28 43.28 -7.52
C PRO A 164 -29.08 42.79 -6.08
N ASP A 165 -28.46 43.65 -5.33
CA ASP A 165 -28.27 43.69 -3.91
C ASP A 165 -29.57 43.55 -3.11
N GLY A 166 -29.43 43.08 -1.83
CA GLY A 166 -30.49 43.20 -0.87
C GLY A 166 -30.23 42.48 0.43
N ALA A 167 -29.41 43.00 1.32
CA ALA A 167 -29.60 42.87 2.76
C ALA A 167 -30.61 43.98 3.19
N PRO A 168 -31.21 44.01 4.40
CA PRO A 168 -30.59 43.68 5.71
C PRO A 168 -31.55 43.19 6.85
N GLY A 169 -30.94 42.89 7.97
CA GLY A 169 -31.49 43.19 9.29
C GLY A 169 -32.38 42.07 9.91
N GLY A 170 -32.12 41.61 11.08
CA GLY A 170 -31.95 42.26 12.30
C GLY A 170 -32.37 41.39 13.47
N ARG A 171 -31.65 41.55 14.56
CA ARG A 171 -32.07 41.51 15.98
C ARG A 171 -32.29 40.14 16.64
N ARG A 172 -31.33 39.76 17.52
CA ARG A 172 -31.27 39.97 18.98
C ARG A 172 -32.43 39.36 19.76
N ARG A 173 -32.13 38.50 20.69
CA ARG A 173 -32.33 38.53 22.16
C ARG A 173 -32.24 37.11 22.71
N ARG A 174 -31.31 36.92 23.62
CA ARG A 174 -31.30 36.93 25.10
C ARG A 174 -31.78 35.61 25.69
N ARG A 175 -30.81 34.96 26.38
CA ARG A 175 -30.72 34.75 27.85
C ARG A 175 -31.80 33.85 28.47
N ALA A 176 -31.34 32.85 29.13
CA ALA A 176 -31.50 32.48 30.53
C ALA A 176 -30.99 31.04 30.70
N GLU A 177 -29.95 30.74 31.41
CA GLU A 177 -29.80 30.65 32.89
C GLU A 177 -30.69 29.57 33.52
N GLY A 178 -30.05 28.70 34.28
CA GLY A 178 -30.60 27.84 35.34
C GLY A 178 -30.43 26.37 34.96
N GLY A 179 -29.76 25.52 35.69
CA GLY A 179 -29.34 25.47 37.08
C GLY A 179 -29.43 24.02 37.49
N VAL A 180 -28.34 23.54 38.00
CA VAL A 180 -28.20 22.63 39.15
C VAL A 180 -29.30 21.56 39.37
N VAL A 181 -28.96 20.30 39.28
CA VAL A 181 -28.82 19.33 40.38
C VAL A 181 -27.90 18.22 39.88
#